data_2589e7399f249b5c4f3c2cc783a4baa1
#
_entry.id   2589e7399f249b5c4f3c2cc783a4baa1
#
_cell.length_a   1.000
_cell.length_b   1.000
_cell.length_c   1.000
_cell.angle_alpha   90.00
_cell.angle_beta   90.00
_cell.angle_gamma   90.00
#
_symmetry.space_group_name_H-M   'P 1'
#
loop_
_entity.id
_entity.type
_entity.pdbx_description
1 polymer ?
#
loop_
_entity_poly.entity_id
_entity_poly.type
_entity_poly.pdbx_seq_one_letter_code
_entity_poly.pdbx_strand_id
1 'polypeptide(L)'
;MPYSQELHHLFNSKRLPSIRIRNKDDQTLRDEFAHCSVELKGGNTKDCFNYLLLDPRVTKNLSSRINQLSEVDCLMIFCGAIFYVGKGKGTRDFDHLKDAIGARTQNECSDKLQQILDIWKKRKDCGVILLRVFQNVVSEEACTREAAMIAALGVPHLTNCKRGTCYGSASKWTESRLRHYGAFLLISAMRVHLIEGERQIGSKEI
;
A
#
# COMPACT_ATOMS: atom_id res chain seq x y z
N MET A 1 -19.68 -1.82 2.96
CA MET A 1 -18.45 -2.55 2.67
C MET A 1 -17.27 -1.58 2.73
N PRO A 2 -16.09 -1.99 3.21
CA PRO A 2 -15.00 -1.04 3.46
C PRO A 2 -14.34 -0.49 2.19
N TYR A 3 -14.36 -1.25 1.08
CA TYR A 3 -13.69 -0.88 -0.17
C TYR A 3 -14.50 0.11 -1.01
N SER A 4 -13.81 0.87 -1.87
CA SER A 4 -14.46 1.73 -2.86
C SER A 4 -15.28 0.94 -3.89
N GLN A 5 -16.23 1.62 -4.55
CA GLN A 5 -17.04 1.00 -5.62
C GLN A 5 -16.15 0.53 -6.79
N GLU A 6 -15.09 1.29 -7.10
CA GLU A 6 -14.14 1.00 -8.16
C GLU A 6 -13.39 -0.31 -7.88
N LEU A 7 -12.95 -0.52 -6.64
CA LEU A 7 -12.28 -1.75 -6.26
C LEU A 7 -13.26 -2.93 -6.21
N HIS A 8 -14.48 -2.72 -5.73
CA HIS A 8 -15.55 -3.73 -5.80
C HIS A 8 -15.87 -4.15 -7.23
N HIS A 9 -15.88 -3.20 -8.17
CA HIS A 9 -16.08 -3.52 -9.58
C HIS A 9 -14.99 -4.45 -10.12
N LEU A 10 -13.74 -4.23 -9.74
CA LEU A 10 -12.62 -5.12 -10.10
C LEU A 10 -12.79 -6.51 -9.50
N PHE A 11 -13.19 -6.62 -8.24
CA PHE A 11 -13.42 -7.91 -7.58
C PHE A 11 -14.54 -8.74 -8.22
N ASN A 12 -15.52 -8.07 -8.83
CA ASN A 12 -16.60 -8.72 -9.56
C ASN A 12 -16.31 -8.90 -11.06
N SER A 13 -15.15 -8.47 -11.54
CA SER A 13 -14.75 -8.62 -12.93
C SER A 13 -14.20 -10.03 -13.21
N LYS A 14 -14.27 -10.46 -14.47
CA LYS A 14 -13.67 -11.74 -14.88
C LYS A 14 -12.15 -11.65 -15.07
N ARG A 15 -11.62 -10.45 -15.29
CA ARG A 15 -10.20 -10.21 -15.56
C ARG A 15 -9.78 -8.83 -15.08
N LEU A 16 -8.57 -8.70 -14.61
CA LEU A 16 -7.96 -7.41 -14.33
C LEU A 16 -7.45 -6.73 -15.62
N PRO A 17 -7.32 -5.40 -15.62
CA PRO A 17 -6.70 -4.66 -16.71
C PRO A 17 -5.29 -5.21 -17.02
N SER A 18 -4.96 -5.34 -18.31
CA SER A 18 -3.66 -5.83 -18.73
C SER A 18 -2.54 -4.90 -18.21
N ILE A 19 -1.41 -5.49 -17.82
CA ILE A 19 -0.20 -4.76 -17.39
C ILE A 19 0.34 -3.83 -18.49
N ARG A 20 0.03 -4.14 -19.77
CA ARG A 20 0.46 -3.34 -20.93
C ARG A 20 -0.35 -2.06 -21.12
N ILE A 21 -1.50 -1.94 -20.47
CA ILE A 21 -2.32 -0.73 -20.52
C ILE A 21 -1.65 0.30 -19.62
N ARG A 22 -0.97 1.29 -20.24
CA ARG A 22 -0.47 2.45 -19.50
C ARG A 22 -1.66 3.22 -18.93
N ASN A 23 -1.69 3.38 -17.62
CA ASN A 23 -2.67 4.25 -17.01
C ASN A 23 -2.29 5.72 -17.31
N LYS A 24 -3.19 6.44 -17.99
CA LYS A 24 -2.95 7.84 -18.37
C LYS A 24 -2.69 8.73 -17.15
N ASP A 25 -3.39 8.48 -16.05
CA ASP A 25 -3.23 9.24 -14.82
C ASP A 25 -1.85 9.02 -14.19
N ASP A 26 -1.36 7.77 -14.18
CA ASP A 26 -0.01 7.45 -13.69
C ASP A 26 1.07 8.13 -14.55
N GLN A 27 0.91 8.10 -15.87
CA GLN A 27 1.86 8.76 -16.77
C GLN A 27 1.83 10.27 -16.59
N THR A 28 0.64 10.88 -16.53
CA THR A 28 0.50 12.31 -16.31
C THR A 28 1.16 12.77 -15.01
N LEU A 29 0.92 12.05 -13.91
CA LEU A 29 1.53 12.39 -12.63
C LEU A 29 3.05 12.21 -12.64
N ARG A 30 3.57 11.14 -13.25
CA ARG A 30 5.01 10.94 -13.41
C ARG A 30 5.66 12.07 -14.18
N ASP A 31 5.07 12.48 -15.30
CA ASP A 31 5.59 13.57 -16.13
C ASP A 31 5.53 14.90 -15.38
N GLU A 32 4.43 15.16 -14.67
CA GLU A 32 4.24 16.36 -13.86
C GLU A 32 5.29 16.50 -12.75
N PHE A 33 5.53 15.44 -12.00
CA PHE A 33 6.53 15.43 -10.92
C PHE A 33 7.98 15.31 -11.44
N ALA A 34 8.20 14.76 -12.63
CA ALA A 34 9.53 14.70 -13.24
C ALA A 34 10.02 16.07 -13.75
N HIS A 35 9.11 16.89 -14.27
CA HIS A 35 9.45 18.18 -14.92
C HIS A 35 9.33 19.39 -13.97
N CYS A 36 9.18 19.18 -12.67
CA CYS A 36 9.08 20.25 -11.67
C CYS A 36 7.99 21.31 -11.99
N SER A 37 6.93 20.90 -12.68
CA SER A 37 5.79 21.77 -12.98
C SER A 37 4.94 22.07 -11.75
N VAL A 38 5.27 21.46 -10.62
CA VAL A 38 4.64 21.64 -9.30
C VAL A 38 5.68 22.16 -8.31
N GLU A 39 5.30 23.15 -7.52
CA GLU A 39 6.12 23.60 -6.40
C GLU A 39 6.25 22.47 -5.36
N LEU A 40 7.42 21.87 -5.31
CA LEU A 40 7.71 20.73 -4.44
C LEU A 40 8.20 21.23 -3.08
N LYS A 41 7.38 21.08 -2.05
CA LYS A 41 7.73 21.46 -0.66
C LYS A 41 8.87 20.60 -0.11
N GLY A 42 9.00 19.35 -0.58
CA GLY A 42 10.05 18.40 -0.20
C GLY A 42 11.31 18.47 -1.07
N GLY A 43 11.35 19.37 -2.07
CA GLY A 43 12.44 19.44 -3.06
C GLY A 43 12.36 18.32 -4.10
N ASN A 44 13.35 18.30 -5.03
CA ASN A 44 13.36 17.40 -6.20
C ASN A 44 14.02 16.05 -5.94
N THR A 45 14.39 15.74 -4.70
CA THR A 45 15.07 14.49 -4.37
C THR A 45 14.12 13.30 -4.51
N LYS A 46 14.49 12.34 -5.37
CA LYS A 46 13.73 11.13 -5.63
C LYS A 46 14.18 9.99 -4.71
N ASP A 47 13.97 10.12 -3.41
CA ASP A 47 14.38 9.16 -2.39
C ASP A 47 13.20 8.61 -1.56
N CYS A 48 11.99 8.96 -1.98
CA CYS A 48 10.77 8.47 -1.35
C CYS A 48 10.23 7.21 -2.04
N PHE A 49 9.41 6.50 -1.30
CA PHE A 49 8.71 5.30 -1.73
C PHE A 49 7.36 5.19 -1.03
N ASN A 50 6.48 4.35 -1.56
CA ASN A 50 5.33 3.86 -0.82
C ASN A 50 5.63 2.49 -0.23
N TYR A 51 4.95 2.14 0.86
CA TYR A 51 5.02 0.81 1.45
C TYR A 51 3.67 0.37 1.98
N LEU A 52 3.49 -0.92 2.02
CA LEU A 52 2.28 -1.58 2.52
C LEU A 52 2.69 -2.52 3.65
N LEU A 53 1.90 -2.54 4.72
CA LEU A 53 1.99 -3.56 5.76
C LEU A 53 0.84 -4.55 5.55
N LEU A 54 1.21 -5.85 5.41
CA LEU A 54 0.24 -6.90 5.15
C LEU A 54 0.28 -7.97 6.25
N ASP A 55 -0.88 -8.55 6.47
CA ASP A 55 -1.08 -9.65 7.40
C ASP A 55 -0.83 -11.01 6.69
N PRO A 56 0.22 -11.75 7.04
CA PRO A 56 0.52 -13.03 6.41
C PRO A 56 -0.52 -14.12 6.71
N ARG A 57 -1.35 -13.92 7.72
CA ARG A 57 -2.44 -14.84 8.06
C ARG A 57 -3.55 -14.79 7.01
N VAL A 58 -3.66 -13.68 6.27
CA VAL A 58 -4.60 -13.47 5.15
C VAL A 58 -3.95 -13.91 3.84
N THR A 59 -2.73 -13.49 3.55
CA THR A 59 -2.04 -13.86 2.30
C THR A 59 -1.75 -15.34 2.21
N LYS A 60 -1.34 -15.98 3.32
CA LYS A 60 -1.01 -17.42 3.39
C LYS A 60 -0.05 -17.83 2.28
N ASN A 61 1.03 -17.07 2.13
CA ASN A 61 2.02 -17.24 1.07
C ASN A 61 1.37 -17.18 -0.33
N LEU A 62 0.73 -16.05 -0.65
CA LEU A 62 -0.06 -15.85 -1.86
C LEU A 62 0.75 -16.15 -3.14
N SER A 63 2.02 -15.75 -3.18
CA SER A 63 2.91 -15.96 -4.32
C SER A 63 3.09 -17.44 -4.67
N SER A 64 3.11 -18.33 -3.69
CA SER A 64 3.22 -19.79 -3.92
C SER A 64 1.95 -20.43 -4.46
N ARG A 65 0.81 -19.74 -4.41
CA ARG A 65 -0.52 -20.25 -4.80
C ARG A 65 -1.06 -19.62 -6.09
N ILE A 66 -0.28 -18.79 -6.76
CA ILE A 66 -0.69 -18.05 -7.97
C ILE A 66 -1.27 -18.95 -9.06
N ASN A 67 -0.76 -20.17 -9.21
CA ASN A 67 -1.24 -21.12 -10.21
C ASN A 67 -2.60 -21.74 -9.88
N GLN A 68 -3.10 -21.55 -8.66
CA GLN A 68 -4.37 -22.11 -8.16
C GLN A 68 -5.49 -21.05 -8.07
N LEU A 69 -5.16 -19.78 -8.30
CA LEU A 69 -6.03 -18.64 -8.08
C LEU A 69 -6.17 -17.83 -9.37
N SER A 70 -7.33 -17.22 -9.58
CA SER A 70 -7.45 -16.19 -10.60
C SER A 70 -6.69 -14.92 -10.18
N GLU A 71 -6.33 -14.08 -11.15
CA GLU A 71 -5.69 -12.79 -10.85
C GLU A 71 -6.60 -11.88 -9.99
N VAL A 72 -7.91 -12.01 -10.15
CA VAL A 72 -8.91 -11.30 -9.33
C VAL A 72 -8.92 -11.81 -7.89
N ASP A 73 -8.86 -13.14 -7.69
CA ASP A 73 -8.77 -13.71 -6.34
C ASP A 73 -7.46 -13.30 -5.65
N CYS A 74 -6.36 -13.26 -6.40
CA CYS A 74 -5.10 -12.74 -5.88
C CYS A 74 -5.25 -11.29 -5.42
N LEU A 75 -5.92 -10.42 -6.21
CA LEU A 75 -6.16 -9.03 -5.83
C LEU A 75 -7.04 -8.93 -4.59
N MET A 76 -8.10 -9.72 -4.49
CA MET A 76 -8.99 -9.74 -3.33
C MET A 76 -8.23 -10.13 -2.05
N ILE A 77 -7.43 -11.20 -2.11
CA ILE A 77 -6.62 -11.66 -0.98
C ILE A 77 -5.57 -10.61 -0.62
N PHE A 78 -4.87 -10.06 -1.60
CA PHE A 78 -3.85 -9.02 -1.41
C PHE A 78 -4.42 -7.78 -0.73
N CYS A 79 -5.52 -7.23 -1.26
CA CYS A 79 -6.19 -6.07 -0.68
C CYS A 79 -6.73 -6.37 0.73
N GLY A 80 -7.25 -7.58 0.96
CA GLY A 80 -7.74 -8.01 2.26
C GLY A 80 -6.63 -8.15 3.32
N ALA A 81 -5.39 -8.37 2.89
CA ALA A 81 -4.24 -8.48 3.77
C ALA A 81 -3.64 -7.13 4.16
N ILE A 82 -3.84 -6.08 3.37
CA ILE A 82 -3.29 -4.75 3.64
C ILE A 82 -3.99 -4.14 4.84
N PHE A 83 -3.26 -3.84 5.91
CA PHE A 83 -3.81 -3.13 7.07
C PHE A 83 -3.25 -1.71 7.22
N TYR A 84 -2.19 -1.35 6.50
CA TYR A 84 -1.62 -0.02 6.51
C TYR A 84 -0.97 0.34 5.17
N VAL A 85 -1.17 1.57 4.73
CA VAL A 85 -0.54 2.17 3.56
C VAL A 85 0.28 3.36 4.03
N GLY A 86 1.54 3.46 3.60
CA GLY A 86 2.40 4.57 4.00
C GLY A 86 3.30 5.06 2.88
N LYS A 87 3.90 6.22 3.15
CA LYS A 87 5.04 6.73 2.39
C LYS A 87 6.26 6.84 3.30
N GLY A 88 7.43 6.66 2.75
CA GLY A 88 8.68 6.71 3.51
C GLY A 88 9.85 7.22 2.71
N LYS A 89 10.95 7.47 3.46
CA LYS A 89 12.28 7.79 2.99
C LYS A 89 13.27 7.02 3.88
N GLY A 90 14.34 6.49 3.30
CA GLY A 90 15.36 5.74 4.06
C GLY A 90 14.77 4.46 4.68
N THR A 91 14.74 4.39 6.02
CA THR A 91 14.28 3.22 6.80
C THR A 91 12.94 3.45 7.51
N ARG A 92 12.20 4.49 7.15
CA ARG A 92 10.98 4.91 7.86
C ARG A 92 9.87 3.85 7.89
N ASP A 93 9.84 2.94 6.95
CA ASP A 93 8.91 1.81 6.93
C ASP A 93 9.16 0.81 8.07
N PHE A 94 10.42 0.69 8.54
CA PHE A 94 10.78 -0.12 9.70
C PHE A 94 10.48 0.56 11.04
N ASP A 95 10.31 1.88 11.08
CA ASP A 95 10.06 2.60 12.34
C ASP A 95 8.79 2.09 13.03
N HIS A 96 7.74 1.75 12.26
CA HIS A 96 6.52 1.18 12.83
C HIS A 96 6.72 -0.16 13.53
N LEU A 97 7.63 -0.96 13.01
CA LEU A 97 7.97 -2.25 13.64
C LEU A 97 8.80 -2.03 14.92
N LYS A 98 9.73 -1.05 14.91
CA LYS A 98 10.47 -0.64 16.12
C LYS A 98 9.53 -0.06 17.18
N ASP A 99 8.61 0.83 16.77
CA ASP A 99 7.60 1.41 17.65
C ASP A 99 6.74 0.32 18.30
N ALA A 100 6.38 -0.74 17.55
CA ALA A 100 5.61 -1.87 18.08
C ALA A 100 6.39 -2.66 19.15
N ILE A 101 7.72 -2.79 19.03
CA ILE A 101 8.54 -3.39 20.09
C ILE A 101 8.48 -2.54 21.35
N GLY A 102 8.64 -1.22 21.23
CA GLY A 102 8.55 -0.28 22.35
C GLY A 102 7.16 -0.25 23.00
N ALA A 103 6.10 -0.47 22.23
CA ALA A 103 4.72 -0.45 22.71
C ALA A 103 4.27 -1.74 23.45
N ARG A 104 5.09 -2.79 23.48
CA ARG A 104 4.73 -4.09 24.14
C ARG A 104 4.36 -3.96 25.62
N THR A 105 4.88 -2.96 26.30
CA THR A 105 4.66 -2.71 27.71
C THR A 105 3.65 -1.59 27.98
N GLN A 106 3.11 -0.97 26.93
CA GLN A 106 2.14 0.13 27.04
C GLN A 106 0.70 -0.41 26.98
N ASN A 107 -0.16 0.13 27.83
CA ASN A 107 -1.58 -0.25 27.87
C ASN A 107 -2.39 0.33 26.71
N GLU A 108 -1.91 1.42 26.10
CA GLU A 108 -2.56 2.07 24.96
C GLU A 108 -1.57 2.20 23.81
N CYS A 109 -1.90 1.62 22.66
CA CYS A 109 -1.16 1.79 21.44
C CYS A 109 -2.12 2.01 20.26
N SER A 110 -1.62 2.58 19.16
CA SER A 110 -2.43 2.80 17.96
C SER A 110 -2.87 1.46 17.36
N ASP A 111 -4.00 1.46 16.62
CA ASP A 111 -4.54 0.27 15.95
C ASP A 111 -3.48 -0.43 15.08
N LYS A 112 -2.64 0.34 14.41
CA LYS A 112 -1.52 -0.18 13.62
C LYS A 112 -0.52 -0.97 14.46
N LEU A 113 -0.08 -0.42 15.59
CA LEU A 113 0.86 -1.11 16.48
C LEU A 113 0.22 -2.35 17.11
N GLN A 114 -1.05 -2.25 17.48
CA GLN A 114 -1.83 -3.38 17.99
C GLN A 114 -1.90 -4.51 16.95
N GLN A 115 -2.19 -4.19 15.68
CA GLN A 115 -2.23 -5.18 14.60
C GLN A 115 -0.86 -5.86 14.41
N ILE A 116 0.24 -5.12 14.44
CA ILE A 116 1.60 -5.67 14.37
C ILE A 116 1.84 -6.63 15.53
N LEU A 117 1.53 -6.20 16.77
CA LEU A 117 1.71 -7.03 17.95
C LEU A 117 0.86 -8.30 17.92
N ASP A 118 -0.36 -8.23 17.42
CA ASP A 118 -1.25 -9.39 17.29
C ASP A 118 -0.76 -10.40 16.25
N ILE A 119 -0.14 -9.95 15.16
CA ILE A 119 0.53 -10.83 14.21
C ILE A 119 1.67 -11.57 14.88
N TRP A 120 2.54 -10.87 15.62
CA TRP A 120 3.70 -11.45 16.28
C TRP A 120 3.38 -12.37 17.47
N LYS A 121 2.24 -12.12 18.17
CA LYS A 121 1.81 -12.95 19.31
C LYS A 121 1.28 -14.32 18.88
N LYS A 122 0.63 -14.39 17.73
CA LYS A 122 -0.18 -15.55 17.34
C LYS A 122 0.64 -16.76 16.91
N ARG A 123 1.86 -16.55 16.39
CA ARG A 123 2.82 -17.62 16.03
C ARG A 123 4.25 -17.09 16.17
N LYS A 124 5.14 -17.90 16.77
CA LYS A 124 6.57 -17.54 16.95
C LYS A 124 7.31 -17.27 15.63
N ASP A 125 6.82 -17.86 14.53
CA ASP A 125 7.42 -17.77 13.19
C ASP A 125 6.60 -16.90 12.24
N CYS A 126 5.67 -16.07 12.75
CA CYS A 126 4.84 -15.20 11.94
C CYS A 126 5.34 -13.75 12.09
N GLY A 127 5.62 -13.12 10.95
CA GLY A 127 6.08 -11.73 10.90
C GLY A 127 5.16 -10.87 10.02
N VAL A 128 5.24 -9.57 10.16
CA VAL A 128 4.53 -8.63 9.28
C VAL A 128 5.20 -8.65 7.91
N ILE A 129 4.41 -8.67 6.84
CA ILE A 129 4.93 -8.48 5.49
C ILE A 129 5.04 -6.98 5.25
N LEU A 130 6.25 -6.52 4.95
CA LEU A 130 6.55 -5.15 4.56
C LEU A 130 6.91 -5.13 3.08
N LEU A 131 6.04 -4.53 2.26
CA LEU A 131 6.20 -4.43 0.83
C LEU A 131 6.49 -2.98 0.42
N ARG A 132 7.69 -2.71 -0.10
CA ARG A 132 8.03 -1.43 -0.72
C ARG A 132 7.60 -1.40 -2.17
N VAL A 133 6.93 -0.32 -2.58
CA VAL A 133 6.47 -0.12 -3.95
C VAL A 133 6.71 1.34 -4.39
N PHE A 134 6.73 1.58 -5.67
CA PHE A 134 6.84 2.93 -6.25
C PHE A 134 8.03 3.73 -5.70
N GLN A 135 9.19 3.13 -5.75
CA GLN A 135 10.44 3.70 -5.24
C GLN A 135 11.00 4.78 -6.17
N ASN A 136 11.96 5.57 -5.64
CA ASN A 136 12.68 6.62 -6.37
C ASN A 136 11.74 7.72 -6.92
N VAL A 137 10.81 8.16 -6.10
CA VAL A 137 9.87 9.24 -6.41
C VAL A 137 10.07 10.41 -5.44
N VAL A 138 9.56 11.59 -5.81
CA VAL A 138 9.54 12.75 -4.92
C VAL A 138 8.48 12.59 -3.83
N SER A 139 8.62 13.35 -2.75
CA SER A 139 7.72 13.25 -1.58
C SER A 139 6.24 13.45 -1.94
N GLU A 140 5.92 14.42 -2.79
CA GLU A 140 4.57 14.76 -3.21
C GLU A 140 3.93 13.67 -4.07
N GLU A 141 4.72 13.03 -4.93
CA GLU A 141 4.27 11.88 -5.70
C GLU A 141 3.93 10.71 -4.77
N ALA A 142 4.83 10.41 -3.82
CA ALA A 142 4.59 9.36 -2.83
C ALA A 142 3.34 9.64 -1.97
N CYS A 143 3.10 10.89 -1.54
CA CYS A 143 1.89 11.31 -0.84
C CYS A 143 0.63 11.08 -1.69
N THR A 144 0.68 11.46 -2.96
CA THR A 144 -0.47 11.32 -3.87
C THR A 144 -0.82 9.85 -4.11
N ARG A 145 0.18 8.99 -4.29
CA ARG A 145 -0.01 7.54 -4.42
C ARG A 145 -0.56 6.90 -3.15
N GLU A 146 -0.03 7.29 -1.97
CA GLU A 146 -0.57 6.89 -0.67
C GLU A 146 -2.05 7.24 -0.55
N ALA A 147 -2.41 8.52 -0.80
CA ALA A 147 -3.79 8.99 -0.73
C ALA A 147 -4.73 8.22 -1.69
N ALA A 148 -4.27 7.93 -2.91
CA ALA A 148 -5.06 7.18 -3.88
C ALA A 148 -5.30 5.73 -3.44
N MET A 149 -4.29 5.03 -2.94
CA MET A 149 -4.44 3.67 -2.43
C MET A 149 -5.34 3.62 -1.20
N ILE A 150 -5.22 4.58 -0.27
CA ILE A 150 -6.13 4.69 0.89
C ILE A 150 -7.56 4.96 0.44
N ALA A 151 -7.77 5.83 -0.57
CA ALA A 151 -9.10 6.10 -1.11
C ALA A 151 -9.76 4.87 -1.75
N ALA A 152 -8.97 4.02 -2.42
CA ALA A 152 -9.47 2.78 -3.02
C ALA A 152 -9.80 1.72 -1.98
N LEU A 153 -8.92 1.50 -0.98
CA LEU A 153 -9.12 0.53 0.09
C LEU A 153 -10.18 0.97 1.10
N GLY A 154 -10.31 2.28 1.32
CA GLY A 154 -11.19 2.84 2.34
C GLY A 154 -10.56 2.85 3.74
N VAL A 155 -10.63 4.00 4.42
CA VAL A 155 -10.10 4.17 5.78
C VAL A 155 -10.65 3.12 6.78
N PRO A 156 -11.94 2.74 6.74
CA PRO A 156 -12.46 1.73 7.68
C PRO A 156 -11.85 0.33 7.54
N HIS A 157 -11.18 0.05 6.42
CA HIS A 157 -10.45 -1.21 6.21
C HIS A 157 -9.03 -1.18 6.78
N LEU A 158 -8.48 0.02 6.95
CA LEU A 158 -7.08 0.25 7.29
C LEU A 158 -6.92 0.73 8.73
N THR A 159 -5.71 0.63 9.24
CA THR A 159 -5.30 1.30 10.49
C THR A 159 -4.79 2.73 10.26
N ASN A 160 -4.95 3.26 9.05
CA ASN A 160 -4.64 4.65 8.72
C ASN A 160 -5.69 5.58 9.33
N CYS A 161 -5.24 6.60 10.10
CA CYS A 161 -6.13 7.59 10.70
C CYS A 161 -6.56 8.70 9.73
N LYS A 162 -5.86 8.87 8.59
CA LYS A 162 -6.08 9.97 7.64
C LYS A 162 -6.14 9.44 6.21
N ARG A 163 -6.86 10.19 5.35
CA ARG A 163 -7.01 9.86 3.92
C ARG A 163 -5.78 10.16 3.06
N GLY A 164 -4.76 10.82 3.61
CA GLY A 164 -3.62 11.30 2.84
C GLY A 164 -3.89 12.63 2.11
N THR A 165 -2.88 13.11 1.36
CA THR A 165 -2.92 14.39 0.65
C THR A 165 -2.49 14.19 -0.79
N CYS A 166 -3.26 14.73 -1.73
CA CYS A 166 -2.92 14.75 -3.16
C CYS A 166 -2.25 16.05 -3.55
N TYR A 167 -1.27 15.96 -4.42
CA TYR A 167 -0.52 17.10 -4.98
C TYR A 167 -0.64 17.12 -6.49
N GLY A 168 -0.20 18.24 -7.09
CA GLY A 168 -0.26 18.45 -8.52
C GLY A 168 -1.68 18.40 -9.07
N SER A 169 -1.86 17.92 -10.28
CA SER A 169 -3.17 17.80 -10.93
C SER A 169 -4.13 16.90 -10.15
N ALA A 170 -3.61 15.90 -9.43
CA ALA A 170 -4.43 15.01 -8.62
C ALA A 170 -5.17 15.70 -7.47
N SER A 171 -4.71 16.88 -7.02
CA SER A 171 -5.41 17.67 -6.00
C SER A 171 -6.80 18.16 -6.45
N LYS A 172 -7.03 18.19 -7.76
CA LYS A 172 -8.30 18.62 -8.40
C LYS A 172 -9.13 17.45 -8.93
N TRP A 173 -8.69 16.21 -8.73
CA TRP A 173 -9.44 15.04 -9.22
C TRP A 173 -10.69 14.80 -8.40
N THR A 174 -11.70 14.25 -9.08
CA THR A 174 -12.87 13.72 -8.38
C THR A 174 -12.47 12.51 -7.52
N GLU A 175 -13.23 12.26 -6.47
CA GLU A 175 -13.03 11.11 -5.59
C GLU A 175 -13.02 9.78 -6.39
N SER A 176 -13.93 9.62 -7.36
CA SER A 176 -13.98 8.43 -8.21
C SER A 176 -12.71 8.27 -9.06
N ARG A 177 -12.19 9.36 -9.66
CA ARG A 177 -10.94 9.30 -10.42
C ARG A 177 -9.76 8.91 -9.54
N LEU A 178 -9.68 9.45 -8.32
CA LEU A 178 -8.64 9.12 -7.36
C LEU A 178 -8.72 7.63 -6.97
N ARG A 179 -9.92 7.10 -6.74
CA ARG A 179 -10.15 5.68 -6.43
C ARG A 179 -9.79 4.75 -7.57
N HIS A 180 -10.11 5.11 -8.81
CA HIS A 180 -9.68 4.35 -9.99
C HIS A 180 -8.14 4.28 -10.10
N TYR A 181 -7.48 5.41 -9.86
CA TYR A 181 -6.02 5.45 -9.82
C TYR A 181 -5.46 4.60 -8.68
N GLY A 182 -6.04 4.70 -7.49
CA GLY A 182 -5.68 3.87 -6.35
C GLY A 182 -5.83 2.37 -6.63
N ALA A 183 -6.93 1.96 -7.26
CA ALA A 183 -7.16 0.58 -7.66
C ALA A 183 -6.10 0.09 -8.67
N PHE A 184 -5.70 0.93 -9.65
CA PHE A 184 -4.59 0.64 -10.56
C PHE A 184 -3.27 0.44 -9.81
N LEU A 185 -2.96 1.31 -8.84
CA LEU A 185 -1.76 1.18 -8.01
C LEU A 185 -1.76 -0.11 -7.19
N LEU A 186 -2.90 -0.50 -6.63
CA LEU A 186 -3.04 -1.75 -5.88
C LEU A 186 -2.83 -2.99 -6.75
N ILE A 187 -3.34 -3.00 -8.00
CA ILE A 187 -3.04 -4.08 -8.97
C ILE A 187 -1.52 -4.15 -9.24
N SER A 188 -0.89 -3.00 -9.41
CA SER A 188 0.56 -2.92 -9.66
C SER A 188 1.36 -3.41 -8.45
N ALA A 189 0.97 -3.01 -7.24
CA ALA A 189 1.59 -3.45 -5.98
C ALA A 189 1.41 -4.96 -5.74
N MET A 190 0.22 -5.50 -6.03
CA MET A 190 -0.03 -6.94 -5.97
C MET A 190 0.93 -7.71 -6.90
N ARG A 191 1.11 -7.25 -8.12
CA ARG A 191 2.02 -7.91 -9.07
C ARG A 191 3.47 -7.89 -8.60
N VAL A 192 3.92 -6.80 -7.98
CA VAL A 192 5.24 -6.75 -7.31
C VAL A 192 5.30 -7.80 -6.20
N HIS A 193 4.30 -7.85 -5.32
CA HIS A 193 4.22 -8.84 -4.25
C HIS A 193 4.28 -10.29 -4.74
N LEU A 194 3.57 -10.61 -5.83
CA LEU A 194 3.57 -11.95 -6.41
C LEU A 194 4.93 -12.34 -7.00
N ILE A 195 5.71 -11.38 -7.51
CA ILE A 195 7.04 -11.60 -8.07
C ILE A 195 8.11 -11.70 -6.98
N GLU A 196 8.08 -10.76 -6.01
CA GLU A 196 9.09 -10.71 -4.93
C GLU A 196 8.86 -11.79 -3.86
N GLY A 197 7.63 -12.30 -3.75
CA GLY A 197 7.25 -13.23 -2.68
C GLY A 197 7.00 -12.54 -1.35
N GLU A 198 6.80 -13.35 -0.30
CA GLU A 198 6.47 -12.87 1.04
C GLU A 198 7.68 -12.92 1.97
N ARG A 199 8.28 -11.76 2.23
CA ARG A 199 9.25 -11.62 3.32
C ARG A 199 8.52 -11.16 4.57
N GLN A 200 8.41 -12.05 5.54
CA GLN A 200 7.84 -11.77 6.85
C GLN A 200 8.95 -11.27 7.80
N ILE A 201 8.65 -10.23 8.57
CA ILE A 201 9.57 -9.62 9.53
C ILE A 201 9.03 -9.89 10.93
N GLY A 202 9.68 -10.77 11.64
CA GLY A 202 9.37 -11.10 13.01
C GLY A 202 9.99 -10.12 14.00
N SER A 203 9.48 -10.10 15.23
CA SER A 203 9.96 -9.18 16.26
C SER A 203 11.41 -9.41 16.72
N LYS A 204 12.05 -10.51 16.31
CA LYS A 204 13.46 -10.82 16.63
C LYS A 204 14.42 -10.31 15.56
N GLU A 205 13.88 -9.85 14.41
CA GLU A 205 14.66 -9.40 13.27
C GLU A 205 14.82 -7.87 13.25
N ILE A 206 14.27 -7.20 14.24
CA ILE A 206 14.30 -5.76 14.46
C ILE A 206 15.14 -5.43 15.66
#